data_9a94548730be89d32ec272e9d0e1a967
#
_entry.id   9a94548730be89d32ec272e9d0e1a967
#
_cell.length_a   1.000
_cell.length_b   1.000
_cell.length_c   1.000
_cell.angle_alpha   90.00
_cell.angle_beta   90.00
_cell.angle_gamma   90.00
#
_symmetry.space_group_name_H-M   'P 1'
#
loop_
_entity.id
_entity.type
_entity.pdbx_description
1 polymer ?
#
loop_
_entity_poly.entity_id
_entity_poly.type
_entity_poly.pdbx_seq_one_letter_code
_entity_poly.pdbx_strand_id
1 'polypeptide(L)' 'LDMDFYISIPPLDALNGTRKKISYKVNGKTEQLMVRIPPNFPSGGKLRIKDKGKIYDEKRGDLILSINVDKNANPQ' A
#
# COMPACT_ATOMS: atom_id res chain seq x y z
N LEU A 1 -1.35 12.59 -10.83
CA LEU A 1 -2.54 11.97 -10.22
C LEU A 1 -2.19 10.74 -9.38
N ASP A 2 -0.98 10.24 -9.51
CA ASP A 2 -0.56 9.13 -8.67
C ASP A 2 -0.37 9.60 -7.23
N MET A 3 -0.56 8.67 -6.30
CA MET A 3 -0.55 8.97 -4.90
C MET A 3 0.35 7.98 -4.18
N ASP A 4 1.23 8.49 -3.31
CA ASP A 4 2.14 7.63 -2.56
C ASP A 4 1.60 7.34 -1.17
N PHE A 5 1.75 6.09 -0.74
CA PHE A 5 1.37 5.67 0.59
C PHE A 5 2.44 4.74 1.13
N TYR A 6 2.82 4.92 2.39
CA TYR A 6 3.95 4.22 2.99
C TYR A 6 3.46 3.34 4.14
N ILE A 7 3.86 2.09 4.14
CA ILE A 7 3.56 1.18 5.26
C ILE A 7 4.81 0.40 5.65
N SER A 8 4.78 -0.12 6.88
CA SER A 8 5.82 -1.00 7.39
C SER A 8 5.20 -2.34 7.77
N ILE A 9 5.90 -3.41 7.47
CA ILE A 9 5.48 -4.77 7.83
C ILE A 9 6.62 -5.51 8.52
N PRO A 10 6.31 -6.47 9.40
CA PRO A 10 7.37 -7.27 10.02
C PRO A 10 7.99 -8.25 9.04
N PRO A 11 9.23 -8.70 9.30
CA PRO A 11 9.94 -9.61 8.38
C PRO A 11 9.19 -10.88 8.02
N LEU A 12 8.47 -11.47 8.97
CA LEU A 12 7.71 -12.70 8.69
C LEU A 12 6.59 -12.44 7.67
N ASP A 13 5.97 -11.27 7.74
CA ASP A 13 4.93 -10.92 6.77
C ASP A 13 5.52 -10.73 5.38
N ALA A 14 6.71 -10.14 5.31
CA ALA A 14 7.40 -9.99 4.03
C ALA A 14 7.81 -11.34 3.45
N LEU A 15 8.24 -12.26 4.30
CA LEU A 15 8.67 -13.58 3.86
C LEU A 15 7.49 -14.44 3.38
N ASN A 16 6.42 -14.46 4.16
CA ASN A 16 5.29 -15.34 3.92
C ASN A 16 4.19 -14.74 3.07
N GLY A 17 4.26 -13.44 2.83
CA GLY A 17 3.15 -12.72 2.24
C GLY A 17 2.11 -12.37 3.28
N THR A 18 1.34 -11.34 3.04
CA THR A 18 0.31 -10.90 3.98
C THR A 18 -0.77 -10.10 3.25
N ARG A 19 -1.87 -9.88 3.93
CA ARG A 19 -2.90 -8.95 3.49
C ARG A 19 -2.93 -7.79 4.47
N LYS A 20 -3.02 -6.60 3.94
CA LYS A 20 -3.00 -5.39 4.75
C LYS A 20 -4.19 -4.52 4.35
N LYS A 21 -5.00 -4.16 5.33
CA LYS A 21 -6.09 -3.21 5.09
C LYS A 21 -5.55 -1.81 5.31
N ILE A 22 -5.64 -0.97 4.29
CA ILE A 22 -5.22 0.42 4.39
C ILE A 22 -6.41 1.35 4.27
N SER A 23 -6.31 2.49 4.93
CA SER A 23 -7.33 3.53 4.90
C SER A 23 -6.63 4.82 4.55
N TYR A 24 -7.12 5.51 3.52
CA TYR A 24 -6.47 6.72 3.05
C TYR A 24 -7.50 7.68 2.48
N LYS A 25 -7.12 8.94 2.36
CA LYS A 25 -8.03 9.96 1.84
C LYS A 25 -7.70 10.30 0.40
N VAL A 26 -8.73 10.33 -0.41
CA VAL A 26 -8.64 10.75 -1.81
C VAL A 26 -9.69 11.82 -2.04
N ASN A 27 -9.26 13.01 -2.45
CA ASN A 27 -10.17 14.11 -2.75
C ASN A 27 -11.18 14.36 -1.62
N GLY A 28 -10.69 14.31 -0.38
CA GLY A 28 -11.52 14.56 0.80
C GLY A 28 -12.37 13.40 1.29
N LYS A 29 -12.34 12.28 0.59
CA LYS A 29 -13.10 11.08 1.00
C LYS A 29 -12.16 9.99 1.47
N THR A 30 -12.59 9.26 2.50
CA THR A 30 -11.83 8.12 3.02
C THR A 30 -12.16 6.89 2.20
N GLU A 31 -11.12 6.22 1.70
CA GLU A 31 -11.24 4.93 1.02
C GLU A 31 -10.51 3.87 1.81
N GLN A 32 -11.04 2.67 1.78
CA GLN A 32 -10.40 1.51 2.40
C GLN A 32 -10.10 0.49 1.33
N LEU A 33 -8.95 -0.17 1.48
CA LEU A 33 -8.48 -1.09 0.47
C LEU A 33 -7.74 -2.24 1.13
N MET A 34 -8.04 -3.47 0.71
CA MET A 34 -7.29 -4.63 1.13
C MET A 34 -6.19 -4.89 0.12
N VAL A 35 -4.94 -4.81 0.57
CA VAL A 35 -3.78 -4.99 -0.29
C VAL A 35 -3.13 -6.33 0.02
N ARG A 36 -2.88 -7.10 -1.02
CA ARG A 36 -2.15 -8.35 -0.88
C ARG A 36 -0.69 -8.13 -1.20
N ILE A 37 0.17 -8.42 -0.23
CA ILE A 37 1.62 -8.32 -0.39
C ILE A 37 2.14 -9.72 -0.65
N PRO A 38 2.78 -9.97 -1.81
CA PRO A 38 3.26 -11.32 -2.13
C PRO A 38 4.41 -11.75 -1.23
N PRO A 39 4.63 -13.07 -1.09
CA PRO A 39 5.75 -13.55 -0.30
C PRO A 39 7.09 -13.13 -0.87
N ASN A 40 8.07 -13.08 -0.01
CA ASN A 40 9.46 -12.67 -0.34
C ASN A 40 9.53 -11.25 -0.89
N PHE A 41 8.69 -10.36 -0.35
CA PHE A 41 8.67 -8.99 -0.80
C PHE A 41 9.90 -8.23 -0.28
N PRO A 42 10.65 -7.54 -1.15
CA PRO A 42 11.86 -6.84 -0.71
C PRO A 42 11.53 -5.57 0.05
N SER A 43 12.35 -5.25 1.06
CA SER A 43 12.22 -3.99 1.79
C SER A 43 12.44 -2.82 0.83
N GLY A 44 11.59 -1.82 0.90
CA GLY A 44 11.64 -0.68 -0.01
C GLY A 44 10.98 -0.93 -1.36
N GLY A 45 10.40 -2.12 -1.55
CA GLY A 45 9.67 -2.41 -2.78
C GLY A 45 8.38 -1.63 -2.86
N LYS A 46 7.83 -1.54 -4.06
CA LYS A 46 6.60 -0.79 -4.32
C LYS A 46 5.58 -1.65 -5.04
N LEU A 47 4.32 -1.43 -4.69
CA LEU A 47 3.20 -2.02 -5.41
C LEU A 47 2.37 -0.91 -6.03
N ARG A 48 2.07 -1.05 -7.32
CA ARG A 48 1.19 -0.11 -8.01
C ARG A 48 -0.22 -0.68 -8.04
N ILE A 49 -1.15 0.08 -7.48
CA ILE A 49 -2.56 -0.32 -7.46
C ILE A 49 -3.31 0.63 -8.38
N LYS A 50 -3.79 0.08 -9.47
CA LYS A 50 -4.39 0.88 -10.54
C LYS A 50 -5.68 1.54 -10.11
N ASP A 51 -5.86 2.78 -10.53
CA ASP A 51 -7.10 3.53 -10.37
C ASP A 51 -7.50 3.73 -8.91
N LYS A 52 -6.51 3.85 -8.04
CA LYS A 52 -6.75 4.09 -6.60
C LYS A 52 -6.06 5.36 -6.10
N GLY A 53 -5.48 6.15 -7.01
CA GLY A 53 -4.86 7.42 -6.67
C GLY A 53 -5.84 8.59 -6.73
N LYS A 54 -5.31 9.77 -6.96
CA LYS A 54 -6.10 11.01 -7.01
C LYS A 54 -6.99 11.06 -8.23
N ILE A 55 -8.10 11.78 -8.09
CA ILE A 55 -9.08 11.97 -9.15
C ILE A 55 -9.02 13.42 -9.60
N TYR A 56 -8.89 13.64 -10.89
CA TYR A 56 -8.91 14.97 -11.47
C TYR A 56 -9.45 14.91 -12.90
N ASP A 57 -10.45 15.73 -13.19
CA ASP A 57 -11.00 15.87 -14.54
C ASP A 57 -11.42 14.52 -15.15
N GLU A 58 -12.17 13.75 -14.37
CA GLU A 58 -12.68 12.42 -14.73
C GLU A 58 -11.60 11.37 -14.96
N LYS A 59 -10.36 11.70 -14.63
CA LYS A 59 -9.24 10.74 -14.68
C LYS A 59 -8.83 10.37 -13.27
N ARG A 60 -8.33 9.16 -13.12
CA ARG A 60 -7.84 8.71 -11.82
C ARG A 60 -6.45 8.12 -11.98
N GLY A 61 -5.52 8.56 -11.12
CA GLY A 61 -4.18 8.00 -11.08
C GLY A 61 -4.13 6.72 -10.26
N ASP A 62 -2.92 6.25 -10.02
CA ASP A 62 -2.68 5.00 -9.31
C ASP A 62 -2.20 5.28 -7.89
N LEU A 63 -2.40 4.29 -7.02
CA LEU A 63 -1.82 4.32 -5.68
C LEU A 63 -0.50 3.56 -5.72
N ILE A 64 0.57 4.23 -5.30
CA ILE A 64 1.90 3.63 -5.22
C ILE A 64 2.17 3.33 -3.76
N LEU A 65 2.17 2.06 -3.42
CA LEU A 65 2.37 1.62 -2.06
C LEU A 65 3.83 1.25 -1.85
N SER A 66 4.53 2.01 -1.01
CA SER A 66 5.92 1.74 -0.65
C SER A 66 5.95 0.95 0.64
N ILE A 67 6.62 -0.19 0.63
CA ILE A 67 6.59 -1.13 1.73
C ILE A 67 7.97 -1.27 2.33
N ASN A 68 8.08 -0.93 3.62
CA ASN A 68 9.31 -1.07 4.37
C ASN A 68 9.20 -2.30 5.26
N VAL A 69 10.23 -3.13 5.27
CA VAL A 69 10.29 -4.27 6.17
C VAL A 69 11.00 -3.83 7.44
N ASP A 70 10.29 -3.84 8.55
CA ASP A 70 10.79 -3.34 9.83
C ASP A 70 10.51 -4.38 10.91
N LYS A 71 11.58 -4.86 11.54
CA LYS A 71 11.46 -5.86 12.59
C LYS A 71 10.66 -5.38 13.81
N ASN A 72 10.49 -4.07 13.94
CA ASN A 72 9.70 -3.47 15.02
C ASN A 72 8.24 -3.21 14.63
N ALA A 73 7.86 -3.49 13.38
CA ALA A 73 6.48 -3.30 12.95
C ALA A 73 5.57 -4.35 13.59
N ASN A 74 4.32 -3.94 13.87
CA ASN A 74 3.34 -4.86 14.44
C ASN A 74 2.74 -5.73 13.34
N PRO A 75 2.59 -7.03 13.59
CA PRO A 75 1.87 -7.90 12.66
C PRO A 75 0.38 -7.56 12.66
N GLN A 76 -0.27 -7.93 11.59
CA GLN A 76 -1.73 -7.76 11.49
C GLN A 76 -2.48 -8.89 12.09
#